data_56451e75c69937ca26a96d60c09e330c
#
_entry.id   56451e75c69937ca26a96d60c09e330c
#
_cell.length_a   1.000
_cell.length_b   1.000
_cell.length_c   1.000
_cell.angle_alpha   90.00
_cell.angle_beta   90.00
_cell.angle_gamma   90.00
#
_symmetry.space_group_name_H-M   'P 1'
#
loop_
_entity.id
_entity.type
_entity.pdbx_description
1 polymer ?
#
loop_
_entity_poly.entity_id
_entity_poly.type
_entity_poly.pdbx_seq_one_letter_code
_entity_poly.pdbx_strand_id
1 'polypeptide(L)'
;IAHGDYRFGNCLVDTAEGKITGVLDWELCTLGDPLADLGYLGVYWSDPGELQSRPNDPTGVEGFPTYDELLARYEQRTGRDLSNINYYRAFSAWRLAVISEGVYARFLNGAMGNQDLDQSVLDGFKAGTEMLADEALARLETR
;
A
#
# COMPACT_ATOMS: atom_id res chain seq x y z
N ILE A 1 9.35 -8.27 13.83
CA ILE A 1 9.55 -6.86 13.43
C ILE A 1 8.63 -6.60 12.25
N ALA A 2 7.90 -5.51 12.32
CA ALA A 2 7.19 -4.94 11.17
C ALA A 2 8.03 -3.76 10.63
N HIS A 3 8.11 -3.65 9.30
CA HIS A 3 8.81 -2.56 8.62
C HIS A 3 8.05 -1.23 8.74
N GLY A 4 6.73 -1.30 8.66
CA GLY A 4 5.84 -0.15 8.79
C GLY A 4 5.56 0.61 7.49
N ASP A 5 6.40 0.47 6.45
CA ASP A 5 6.19 1.05 5.10
C ASP A 5 6.71 0.10 4.00
N TYR A 6 6.38 -1.20 4.12
CA TYR A 6 6.86 -2.20 3.16
C TYR A 6 6.08 -2.11 1.85
N ARG A 7 6.76 -1.68 0.81
CA ARG A 7 6.25 -1.52 -0.56
C ARG A 7 7.39 -1.57 -1.58
N PHE A 8 7.09 -1.79 -2.85
CA PHE A 8 8.12 -1.87 -3.89
C PHE A 8 9.01 -0.62 -3.99
N GLY A 9 8.46 0.57 -3.72
CA GLY A 9 9.25 1.81 -3.70
C GLY A 9 10.38 1.82 -2.67
N ASN A 10 10.31 0.96 -1.65
CA ASN A 10 11.33 0.82 -0.62
C ASN A 10 12.19 -0.45 -0.80
N CYS A 11 12.17 -1.04 -2.01
CA CYS A 11 12.99 -2.20 -2.34
C CYS A 11 14.05 -1.87 -3.38
N LEU A 12 15.26 -2.36 -3.17
CA LEU A 12 16.30 -2.41 -4.20
C LEU A 12 16.17 -3.72 -4.97
N VAL A 13 16.08 -3.63 -6.29
CA VAL A 13 15.88 -4.77 -7.17
C VAL A 13 17.08 -4.92 -8.10
N ASP A 14 17.67 -6.11 -8.13
CA ASP A 14 18.56 -6.52 -9.22
C ASP A 14 17.70 -6.94 -10.41
N THR A 15 17.65 -6.10 -11.43
CA THR A 15 16.81 -6.33 -12.62
C THR A 15 17.34 -7.45 -13.52
N ALA A 16 18.63 -7.80 -13.42
CA ALA A 16 19.22 -8.89 -14.19
C ALA A 16 18.85 -10.27 -13.61
N GLU A 17 18.77 -10.35 -12.28
CA GLU A 17 18.44 -11.59 -11.57
C GLU A 17 16.98 -11.65 -11.09
N GLY A 18 16.22 -10.54 -11.18
CA GLY A 18 14.84 -10.45 -10.68
C GLY A 18 14.75 -10.66 -9.16
N LYS A 19 15.71 -10.15 -8.41
CA LYS A 19 15.80 -10.36 -6.95
C LYS A 19 15.77 -9.05 -6.19
N ILE A 20 15.09 -9.05 -5.05
CA ILE A 20 15.22 -7.98 -4.06
C ILE A 20 16.57 -8.16 -3.36
N THR A 21 17.42 -7.14 -3.44
CA THR A 21 18.77 -7.11 -2.85
C THR A 21 18.85 -6.28 -1.59
N GLY A 22 17.85 -5.45 -1.32
CA GLY A 22 17.77 -4.67 -0.10
C GLY A 22 16.37 -4.12 0.13
N VAL A 23 16.08 -3.84 1.41
CA VAL A 23 14.88 -3.14 1.84
C VAL A 23 15.33 -1.87 2.56
N LEU A 24 14.79 -0.74 2.14
CA LEU A 24 15.15 0.61 2.58
C LEU A 24 14.05 1.18 3.48
N ASP A 25 14.37 2.31 4.11
CA ASP A 25 13.39 3.15 4.82
C ASP A 25 12.77 2.49 6.06
N TRP A 26 13.64 2.04 6.95
CA TRP A 26 13.29 1.35 8.19
C TRP A 26 12.88 2.29 9.34
N GLU A 27 12.71 3.58 9.10
CA GLU A 27 12.46 4.57 10.15
C GLU A 27 11.14 4.34 10.91
N LEU A 28 10.15 3.68 10.27
CA LEU A 28 8.87 3.34 10.88
C LEU A 28 8.84 1.93 11.48
N CYS A 29 9.99 1.23 11.52
CA CYS A 29 10.02 -0.15 11.99
C CYS A 29 9.69 -0.27 13.49
N THR A 30 9.01 -1.35 13.84
CA THR A 30 8.61 -1.62 15.21
C THR A 30 8.59 -3.11 15.54
N LEU A 31 8.55 -3.43 16.84
CA LEU A 31 8.23 -4.77 17.33
C LEU A 31 6.70 -4.96 17.24
N GLY A 32 6.23 -5.40 16.10
CA GLY A 32 4.81 -5.55 15.78
C GLY A 32 4.54 -6.81 14.98
N ASP A 33 3.28 -6.97 14.59
CA ASP A 33 2.84 -8.09 13.75
C ASP A 33 3.25 -7.85 12.29
N PRO A 34 4.03 -8.77 11.67
CA PRO A 34 4.40 -8.67 10.26
C PRO A 34 3.23 -8.67 9.28
N LEU A 35 2.04 -9.11 9.69
CA LEU A 35 0.84 -9.06 8.86
C LEU A 35 0.43 -7.61 8.56
N ALA A 36 0.85 -6.64 9.38
CA ALA A 36 0.65 -5.22 9.09
C ALA A 36 1.39 -4.79 7.82
N ASP A 37 2.61 -5.29 7.58
CA ASP A 37 3.36 -5.03 6.35
C ASP A 37 2.72 -5.70 5.14
N LEU A 38 2.25 -6.95 5.32
CA LEU A 38 1.57 -7.68 4.28
C LEU A 38 0.27 -6.98 3.87
N GLY A 39 -0.53 -6.53 4.85
CA GLY A 39 -1.73 -5.75 4.60
C GLY A 39 -1.43 -4.40 3.92
N TYR A 40 -0.34 -3.73 4.32
CA TYR A 40 0.09 -2.47 3.70
C TYR A 40 0.56 -2.67 2.26
N LEU A 41 1.34 -3.72 1.99
CA LEU A 41 1.71 -4.09 0.61
C LEU A 41 0.47 -4.31 -0.25
N GLY A 42 -0.59 -4.94 0.29
CA GLY A 42 -1.84 -5.18 -0.41
C GLY A 42 -2.59 -3.92 -0.84
N VAL A 43 -2.38 -2.79 -0.16
CA VAL A 43 -2.96 -1.49 -0.60
C VAL A 43 -2.27 -0.96 -1.87
N TYR A 44 -1.03 -1.38 -2.13
CA TYR A 44 -0.25 -1.03 -3.33
C TYR A 44 -0.26 -2.14 -4.39
N TRP A 45 -1.07 -3.18 -4.21
CA TRP A 45 -1.13 -4.33 -5.12
C TRP A 45 -2.38 -4.24 -5.98
N SER A 46 -2.21 -4.28 -7.28
CA SER A 46 -3.28 -4.47 -8.26
C SER A 46 -3.12 -5.85 -8.89
N ASP A 47 -4.21 -6.57 -9.04
CA ASP A 47 -4.16 -7.85 -9.72
C ASP A 47 -4.01 -7.67 -11.24
N PRO A 48 -3.32 -8.59 -11.94
CA PRO A 48 -3.16 -8.51 -13.38
C PRO A 48 -4.51 -8.38 -14.10
N GLY A 49 -4.64 -7.34 -14.92
CA GLY A 49 -5.87 -7.03 -15.67
C GLY A 49 -6.85 -6.12 -14.94
N GLU A 50 -6.63 -5.78 -13.68
CA GLU A 50 -7.35 -4.68 -13.04
C GLU A 50 -6.92 -3.34 -13.64
N LEU A 51 -7.89 -2.41 -13.75
CA LEU A 51 -7.54 -1.03 -14.08
C LEU A 51 -6.60 -0.51 -13.02
N GLN A 52 -5.40 -0.12 -13.42
CA GLN A 52 -4.41 0.45 -12.50
C GLN A 52 -5.03 1.63 -11.76
N SER A 53 -5.33 1.43 -10.51
CA SER A 53 -5.92 2.47 -9.67
C SER A 53 -4.91 3.56 -9.30
N ARG A 54 -3.62 3.30 -9.53
CA ARG A 54 -2.51 4.22 -9.17
C ARG A 54 -1.50 4.33 -10.30
N PRO A 55 -1.01 5.55 -10.58
CA PRO A 55 0.10 5.75 -11.50
C PRO A 55 1.33 4.94 -11.04
N ASN A 56 1.94 4.22 -11.97
CA ASN A 56 3.18 3.44 -11.74
C ASN A 56 3.04 2.24 -10.77
N ASP A 57 1.85 1.66 -10.65
CA ASP A 57 1.69 0.37 -9.97
C ASP A 57 2.32 -0.75 -10.82
N PRO A 58 3.39 -1.41 -10.34
CA PRO A 58 4.08 -2.43 -11.14
C PRO A 58 3.37 -3.79 -11.13
N THR A 59 2.40 -4.00 -10.24
CA THR A 59 1.83 -5.34 -9.99
C THR A 59 0.68 -5.70 -10.90
N GLY A 60 0.00 -4.72 -11.51
CA GLY A 60 -1.09 -4.93 -12.44
C GLY A 60 -0.67 -5.42 -13.83
N VAL A 61 0.63 -5.64 -14.07
CA VAL A 61 1.16 -6.10 -15.36
C VAL A 61 1.19 -7.63 -15.43
N GLU A 62 1.06 -8.16 -16.65
CA GLU A 62 1.17 -9.61 -16.90
C GLU A 62 2.50 -10.17 -16.38
N GLY A 63 2.42 -11.29 -15.68
CA GLY A 63 3.58 -11.97 -15.07
C GLY A 63 3.72 -11.73 -13.56
N PHE A 64 3.02 -10.74 -13.00
CA PHE A 64 2.89 -10.64 -11.54
C PHE A 64 1.83 -11.62 -11.03
N PRO A 65 2.03 -12.20 -9.83
CA PRO A 65 0.98 -12.99 -9.19
C PRO A 65 -0.18 -12.08 -8.73
N THR A 66 -1.35 -12.66 -8.57
CA THR A 66 -2.44 -12.02 -7.84
C THR A 66 -2.06 -11.83 -6.37
N TYR A 67 -2.75 -10.91 -5.69
CA TYR A 67 -2.51 -10.74 -4.26
C TYR A 67 -2.83 -12.00 -3.45
N ASP A 68 -3.87 -12.75 -3.84
CA ASP A 68 -4.22 -14.02 -3.19
C ASP A 68 -3.14 -15.09 -3.38
N GLU A 69 -2.50 -15.16 -4.54
CA GLU A 69 -1.35 -16.05 -4.78
C GLU A 69 -0.14 -15.65 -3.93
N LEU A 70 0.10 -14.34 -3.75
CA LEU A 70 1.12 -13.83 -2.83
C LEU A 70 0.84 -14.26 -1.39
N LEU A 71 -0.40 -14.11 -0.93
CA LEU A 71 -0.83 -14.51 0.41
C LEU A 71 -0.62 -16.00 0.64
N ALA A 72 -1.09 -16.84 -0.29
CA ALA A 72 -0.93 -18.29 -0.21
C ALA A 72 0.55 -18.70 -0.11
N ARG A 73 1.41 -18.05 -0.90
CA ARG A 73 2.86 -18.29 -0.86
C ARG A 73 3.49 -17.84 0.45
N TYR A 74 3.05 -16.72 0.99
CA TYR A 74 3.52 -16.22 2.28
C TYR A 74 3.14 -17.17 3.41
N GLU A 75 1.88 -17.61 3.47
CA GLU A 75 1.39 -18.59 4.44
C GLU A 75 2.17 -19.90 4.36
N GLN A 76 2.34 -20.45 3.15
CA GLN A 76 3.10 -21.67 2.93
C GLN A 76 4.55 -21.58 3.44
N ARG A 77 5.19 -20.43 3.24
CA ARG A 77 6.62 -20.24 3.62
C ARG A 77 6.83 -19.94 5.09
N THR A 78 5.88 -19.28 5.72
CA THR A 78 6.03 -18.80 7.10
C THR A 78 5.25 -19.62 8.11
N GLY A 79 4.23 -20.39 7.67
CA GLY A 79 3.30 -21.09 8.54
C GLY A 79 2.39 -20.16 9.36
N ARG A 80 2.29 -18.88 8.98
CA ARG A 80 1.47 -17.91 9.69
C ARG A 80 0.02 -18.02 9.26
N ASP A 81 -0.89 -17.94 10.23
CA ASP A 81 -2.32 -17.83 9.98
C ASP A 81 -2.67 -16.46 9.41
N LEU A 82 -3.27 -16.42 8.23
CA LEU A 82 -3.71 -15.22 7.53
C LEU A 82 -5.23 -14.97 7.64
N SER A 83 -5.95 -15.69 8.51
CA SER A 83 -7.41 -15.56 8.67
C SER A 83 -7.86 -14.12 8.95
N ASN A 84 -7.01 -13.30 9.56
CA ASN A 84 -7.29 -11.90 9.88
C ASN A 84 -6.68 -10.91 8.88
N ILE A 85 -6.22 -11.34 7.71
CA ILE A 85 -5.53 -10.44 6.76
C ILE A 85 -6.41 -9.26 6.31
N ASN A 86 -7.72 -9.45 6.20
CA ASN A 86 -8.64 -8.38 5.85
C ASN A 86 -8.66 -7.25 6.88
N TYR A 87 -8.49 -7.55 8.17
CA TYR A 87 -8.31 -6.52 9.20
C TYR A 87 -7.05 -5.67 8.95
N TYR A 88 -5.92 -6.30 8.63
CA TYR A 88 -4.67 -5.58 8.36
C TYR A 88 -4.74 -4.78 7.06
N ARG A 89 -5.44 -5.27 6.05
CA ARG A 89 -5.71 -4.53 4.80
C ARG A 89 -6.60 -3.32 5.07
N ALA A 90 -7.68 -3.49 5.83
CA ALA A 90 -8.57 -2.39 6.24
C ALA A 90 -7.81 -1.32 7.03
N PHE A 91 -7.02 -1.73 8.02
CA PHE A 91 -6.19 -0.84 8.82
C PHE A 91 -5.18 -0.07 7.95
N SER A 92 -4.58 -0.74 6.98
CA SER A 92 -3.60 -0.13 6.07
C SER A 92 -4.23 0.88 5.12
N ALA A 93 -5.40 0.58 4.56
CA ALA A 93 -6.17 1.49 3.73
C ALA A 93 -6.61 2.73 4.53
N TRP A 94 -7.17 2.53 5.74
CA TRP A 94 -7.51 3.63 6.64
C TRP A 94 -6.30 4.50 6.99
N ARG A 95 -5.17 3.88 7.37
CA ARG A 95 -3.93 4.60 7.68
C ARG A 95 -3.47 5.46 6.51
N LEU A 96 -3.49 4.91 5.29
CA LEU A 96 -3.10 5.65 4.10
C LEU A 96 -4.08 6.77 3.76
N ALA A 97 -5.39 6.57 3.99
CA ALA A 97 -6.40 7.63 3.85
C ALA A 97 -6.08 8.81 4.78
N VAL A 98 -5.78 8.54 6.06
CA VAL A 98 -5.42 9.59 7.04
C VAL A 98 -4.13 10.32 6.64
N ILE A 99 -3.12 9.60 6.15
CA ILE A 99 -1.88 10.21 5.65
C ILE A 99 -2.17 11.10 4.44
N SER A 100 -2.96 10.63 3.48
CA SER A 100 -3.34 11.37 2.27
C SER A 100 -4.12 12.64 2.62
N GLU A 101 -5.06 12.56 3.55
CA GLU A 101 -5.79 13.73 4.06
C GLU A 101 -4.84 14.75 4.71
N GLY A 102 -3.89 14.29 5.50
CA GLY A 102 -2.88 15.17 6.11
C GLY A 102 -1.97 15.85 5.07
N VAL A 103 -1.66 15.17 3.97
CA VAL A 103 -0.93 15.77 2.83
C VAL A 103 -1.79 16.81 2.14
N TYR A 104 -3.03 16.47 1.81
CA TYR A 104 -4.01 17.36 1.19
C TYR A 104 -4.21 18.64 2.01
N ALA A 105 -4.43 18.50 3.32
CA ALA A 105 -4.59 19.64 4.22
C ALA A 105 -3.36 20.58 4.23
N ARG A 106 -2.15 20.02 4.17
CA ARG A 106 -0.91 20.84 4.09
C ARG A 106 -0.82 21.63 2.78
N PHE A 107 -1.25 21.05 1.66
CA PHE A 107 -1.31 21.77 0.38
C PHE A 107 -2.31 22.91 0.45
N LEU A 108 -3.52 22.67 0.93
CA LEU A 108 -4.56 23.70 1.08
C LEU A 108 -4.12 24.87 1.97
N ASN A 109 -3.36 24.58 3.02
CA ASN A 109 -2.85 25.60 3.95
C ASN A 109 -1.54 26.26 3.51
N GLY A 110 -1.04 25.96 2.29
CA GLY A 110 0.21 26.52 1.79
C GLY A 110 1.47 26.08 2.54
N ALA A 111 1.37 25.07 3.41
CA ALA A 111 2.48 24.59 4.23
C ALA A 111 3.54 23.78 3.44
N MET A 112 3.27 23.46 2.19
CA MET A 112 4.18 22.73 1.28
C MET A 112 4.98 23.67 0.36
N GLY A 113 5.00 24.99 0.66
CA GLY A 113 5.64 26.00 -0.16
C GLY A 113 4.74 26.48 -1.32
N ASN A 114 5.22 27.49 -2.07
CA ASN A 114 4.52 28.04 -3.24
C ASN A 114 4.60 27.05 -4.43
N GLN A 115 4.00 25.89 -4.30
CA GLN A 115 3.72 25.04 -5.44
C GLN A 115 2.31 25.40 -5.91
N ASP A 116 2.21 26.08 -7.06
CA ASP A 116 0.94 26.22 -7.80
C ASP A 116 0.52 24.81 -8.25
N LEU A 117 -0.09 24.05 -7.33
CA LEU A 117 -0.67 22.76 -7.69
C LEU A 117 -1.91 23.01 -8.54
N ASP A 118 -1.95 22.31 -9.67
CA ASP A 118 -3.16 22.24 -10.49
C ASP A 118 -4.32 21.69 -9.63
N GLN A 119 -5.50 22.28 -9.77
CA GLN A 119 -6.72 21.83 -9.07
C GLN A 119 -6.97 20.34 -9.26
N SER A 120 -6.62 19.79 -10.42
CA SER A 120 -6.74 18.36 -10.71
C SER A 120 -5.92 17.46 -9.76
N VAL A 121 -4.78 17.94 -9.27
CA VAL A 121 -3.94 17.22 -8.30
C VAL A 121 -4.62 17.21 -6.93
N LEU A 122 -5.20 18.33 -6.52
CA LEU A 122 -5.95 18.45 -5.27
C LEU A 122 -7.20 17.57 -5.29
N ASP A 123 -7.94 17.57 -6.38
CA ASP A 123 -9.12 16.72 -6.59
C ASP A 123 -8.73 15.23 -6.58
N GLY A 124 -7.56 14.89 -7.13
CA GLY A 124 -6.98 13.55 -7.08
C GLY A 124 -6.67 13.08 -5.65
N PHE A 125 -6.10 13.95 -4.80
CA PHE A 125 -5.88 13.62 -3.38
C PHE A 125 -7.19 13.36 -2.64
N LYS A 126 -8.20 14.20 -2.85
CA LYS A 126 -9.52 14.03 -2.23
C LYS A 126 -10.17 12.72 -2.65
N ALA A 127 -10.28 12.46 -3.95
CA ALA A 127 -10.86 11.23 -4.48
C ALA A 127 -10.11 9.97 -4.01
N GLY A 128 -8.76 10.03 -3.97
CA GLY A 128 -7.93 8.95 -3.47
C GLY A 128 -8.15 8.66 -1.98
N THR A 129 -8.33 9.70 -1.16
CA THR A 129 -8.63 9.56 0.27
C THR A 129 -9.99 8.90 0.49
N GLU A 130 -11.03 9.36 -0.23
CA GLU A 130 -12.38 8.78 -0.17
C GLU A 130 -12.36 7.29 -0.59
N MET A 131 -11.71 6.96 -1.70
CA MET A 131 -11.56 5.59 -2.18
C MET A 131 -10.88 4.67 -1.15
N LEU A 132 -9.82 5.15 -0.48
CA LEU A 132 -9.12 4.38 0.55
C LEU A 132 -9.98 4.17 1.80
N ALA A 133 -10.79 5.17 2.18
CA ALA A 133 -11.72 5.04 3.30
C ALA A 133 -12.82 4.02 2.99
N ASP A 134 -13.39 4.05 1.79
CA ASP A 134 -14.39 3.08 1.32
C ASP A 134 -13.81 1.66 1.26
N GLU A 135 -12.56 1.51 0.76
CA GLU A 135 -11.86 0.23 0.76
C GLU A 135 -11.69 -0.31 2.20
N ALA A 136 -11.29 0.54 3.14
CA ALA A 136 -11.13 0.14 4.54
C ALA A 136 -12.44 -0.41 5.13
N LEU A 137 -13.56 0.25 4.88
CA LEU A 137 -14.89 -0.19 5.34
C LEU A 137 -15.29 -1.51 4.69
N ALA A 138 -15.18 -1.62 3.37
CA ALA A 138 -15.53 -2.83 2.63
C ALA A 138 -14.75 -4.06 3.12
N ARG A 139 -13.47 -3.89 3.45
CA ARG A 139 -12.62 -4.97 3.98
C ARG A 139 -13.01 -5.45 5.38
N LEU A 140 -13.55 -4.55 6.22
CA LEU A 140 -14.04 -4.93 7.56
C LEU A 140 -15.36 -5.72 7.51
N GLU A 141 -16.16 -5.52 6.45
CA GLU A 141 -17.42 -6.24 6.25
C GLU A 141 -17.21 -7.66 5.69
N THR A 142 -16.07 -7.90 5.04
CA THR A 142 -15.72 -9.22 4.46
C THR A 142 -15.04 -10.06 5.56
N ARG A 143 -15.84 -10.77 6.35
CA ARG A 143 -15.37 -11.76 7.35
C ARG A 143 -15.33 -13.15 6.75
#